data_80ae5a9b3e38e5b3ec22c60dd1ce75d3
#
_entry.id   80ae5a9b3e38e5b3ec22c60dd1ce75d3
#
_cell.length_a   1.000
_cell.length_b   1.000
_cell.length_c   1.000
_cell.angle_alpha   90.00
_cell.angle_beta   90.00
_cell.angle_gamma   90.00
#
_symmetry.space_group_name_H-M   'P 1'
#
loop_
_entity.id
_entity.type
_entity.pdbx_description
1 polymer ?
#
loop_
_entity_poly.entity_id
_entity_poly.type
_entity_poly.pdbx_seq_one_letter_code
_entity_poly.pdbx_strand_id
1 'polypeptide(L)'
;FNLYVLFLYMLCVFIYSRIFLDIYGLFNWTWADKYNDFIFPINVQFQILILLTFSLLFMHLGCLMGRKYLSYRKINFEYSRYLDKISTFLFLFSVPGTFIKYLIQFKAVLEHGYLAVYDGTIANLKYPIWTTGAISIFEFSYCLFLASKPSKKKFFIISSIFFALRIADVLKGGRSKLFLPIIFLLWYYY
;
A
#
# COMPACT_ATOMS: atom_id res chain seq x y z
N PHE A 1 6.91 -19.44 0.70
CA PHE A 1 5.71 -18.57 0.83
C PHE A 1 5.41 -17.98 -0.54
N ASN A 2 4.25 -18.23 -1.12
CA ASN A 2 3.92 -17.75 -2.45
C ASN A 2 3.15 -16.43 -2.35
N LEU A 3 3.78 -15.32 -2.73
CA LEU A 3 3.19 -13.98 -2.69
C LEU A 3 1.86 -13.91 -3.45
N TYR A 4 1.74 -14.70 -4.53
CA TYR A 4 0.51 -14.81 -5.31
C TYR A 4 -0.64 -15.41 -4.49
N VAL A 5 -0.38 -16.45 -3.70
CA VAL A 5 -1.39 -17.07 -2.82
C VAL A 5 -1.83 -16.08 -1.74
N LEU A 6 -0.90 -15.33 -1.16
CA LEU A 6 -1.22 -14.28 -0.20
C LEU A 6 -2.10 -13.19 -0.81
N PHE A 7 -1.76 -12.75 -2.03
CA PHE A 7 -2.56 -11.75 -2.76
C PHE A 7 -3.98 -12.26 -3.03
N LEU A 8 -4.13 -13.51 -3.49
CA LEU A 8 -5.43 -14.13 -3.69
C LEU A 8 -6.24 -14.20 -2.38
N TYR A 9 -5.60 -14.62 -1.29
CA TYR A 9 -6.23 -14.66 0.02
C TYR A 9 -6.74 -13.30 0.46
N MET A 10 -5.89 -12.26 0.36
CA MET A 10 -6.28 -10.89 0.71
C MET A 10 -7.46 -10.40 -0.16
N LEU A 11 -7.45 -10.69 -1.44
CA LEU A 11 -8.50 -10.30 -2.36
C LEU A 11 -9.82 -11.02 -2.04
N CYS A 12 -9.77 -12.31 -1.72
CA CYS A 12 -10.94 -13.07 -1.28
C CYS A 12 -11.50 -12.54 0.04
N VAL A 13 -10.64 -12.28 1.03
CA VAL A 13 -11.10 -11.85 2.37
C VAL A 13 -11.61 -10.41 2.36
N PHE A 14 -10.96 -9.47 1.65
CA PHE A 14 -11.32 -8.06 1.75
C PHE A 14 -12.31 -7.60 0.68
N ILE A 15 -12.33 -8.19 -0.49
CA ILE A 15 -13.18 -7.74 -1.59
C ILE A 15 -14.34 -8.71 -1.82
N TYR A 16 -14.05 -9.97 -2.10
CA TYR A 16 -15.12 -10.94 -2.40
C TYR A 16 -16.03 -11.19 -1.21
N SER A 17 -15.48 -11.37 0.01
CA SER A 17 -16.32 -11.59 1.20
C SER A 17 -17.29 -10.43 1.42
N ARG A 18 -16.88 -9.19 1.20
CA ARG A 18 -17.71 -8.02 1.37
C ARG A 18 -18.86 -7.99 0.36
N ILE A 19 -18.58 -8.27 -0.91
CA ILE A 19 -19.60 -8.34 -1.96
C ILE A 19 -20.59 -9.49 -1.68
N PHE A 20 -20.09 -10.65 -1.27
CA PHE A 20 -20.95 -11.78 -0.91
C PHE A 20 -21.84 -11.48 0.29
N LEU A 21 -21.29 -10.91 1.36
CA LEU A 21 -22.07 -10.55 2.55
C LEU A 21 -23.16 -9.51 2.24
N ASP A 22 -22.90 -8.59 1.32
CA ASP A 22 -23.88 -7.59 0.89
C ASP A 22 -24.99 -8.23 0.04
N ILE A 23 -24.64 -9.10 -0.94
CA ILE A 23 -25.59 -9.83 -1.78
C ILE A 23 -26.55 -10.71 -0.94
N TYR A 24 -26.05 -11.33 0.12
CA TYR A 24 -26.86 -12.17 1.03
C TYR A 24 -27.56 -11.36 2.14
N GLY A 25 -27.43 -10.03 2.17
CA GLY A 25 -28.05 -9.18 3.18
C GLY A 25 -27.49 -9.40 4.60
N LEU A 26 -26.33 -10.03 4.72
CA LEU A 26 -25.67 -10.30 5.99
C LEU A 26 -24.80 -9.12 6.48
N PHE A 27 -24.59 -8.12 5.62
CA PHE A 27 -23.80 -6.96 5.94
C PHE A 27 -24.68 -5.79 6.37
N ASN A 28 -24.65 -5.47 7.64
CA ASN A 28 -25.42 -4.34 8.18
C ASN A 28 -24.60 -3.06 8.10
N TRP A 29 -24.90 -2.22 7.12
CA TRP A 29 -24.24 -0.92 6.87
C TRP A 29 -24.72 0.17 7.85
N THR A 30 -24.80 -0.12 9.15
CA THR A 30 -25.33 0.83 10.16
C THR A 30 -24.57 2.17 10.21
N TRP A 31 -23.33 2.20 9.73
CA TRP A 31 -22.55 3.41 9.58
C TRP A 31 -22.60 4.01 8.14
N ALA A 32 -23.11 3.25 7.17
CA ALA A 32 -23.30 3.69 5.79
C ALA A 32 -24.59 4.50 5.59
N ASP A 33 -25.52 4.50 6.56
CA ASP A 33 -26.72 5.35 6.52
C ASP A 33 -26.35 6.84 6.41
N LYS A 34 -25.13 7.21 6.81
CA LYS A 34 -24.57 8.56 6.66
C LYS A 34 -24.00 8.83 5.26
N TYR A 35 -23.80 7.77 4.45
CA TYR A 35 -23.17 7.80 3.13
C TYR A 35 -23.96 6.96 2.14
N ASN A 36 -25.29 7.22 2.03
CA ASN A 36 -26.18 6.53 1.11
C ASN A 36 -25.72 6.51 -0.36
N ASP A 37 -24.81 7.41 -0.72
CA ASP A 37 -24.23 7.50 -2.07
C ASP A 37 -23.23 6.39 -2.41
N PHE A 38 -22.86 5.54 -1.47
CA PHE A 38 -21.88 4.45 -1.66
C PHE A 38 -22.49 3.05 -1.73
N ILE A 39 -23.82 2.92 -1.76
CA ILE A 39 -24.48 1.64 -1.94
C ILE A 39 -24.59 1.40 -3.46
N PHE A 40 -23.72 0.52 -3.96
CA PHE A 40 -23.81 0.13 -5.37
C PHE A 40 -25.06 -0.73 -5.61
N PRO A 41 -25.85 -0.45 -6.66
CA PRO A 41 -26.94 -1.33 -7.04
C PRO A 41 -26.43 -2.74 -7.34
N ILE A 42 -27.25 -3.76 -7.11
CA ILE A 42 -26.85 -5.18 -7.19
C ILE A 42 -26.27 -5.55 -8.57
N ASN A 43 -26.81 -4.96 -9.65
CA ASN A 43 -26.29 -5.14 -11.01
C ASN A 43 -24.84 -4.61 -11.16
N VAL A 44 -24.50 -3.49 -10.50
CA VAL A 44 -23.14 -2.92 -10.51
C VAL A 44 -22.20 -3.81 -9.69
N GLN A 45 -22.66 -4.37 -8.57
CA GLN A 45 -21.87 -5.31 -7.76
C GLN A 45 -21.52 -6.57 -8.57
N PHE A 46 -22.47 -7.13 -9.34
CA PHE A 46 -22.21 -8.25 -10.25
C PHE A 46 -21.21 -7.89 -11.35
N GLN A 47 -21.30 -6.70 -11.94
CA GLN A 47 -20.33 -6.23 -12.94
C GLN A 47 -18.93 -6.12 -12.35
N ILE A 48 -18.80 -5.55 -11.14
CA ILE A 48 -17.51 -5.46 -10.43
C ILE A 48 -16.95 -6.86 -10.16
N LEU A 49 -17.79 -7.80 -9.71
CA LEU A 49 -17.39 -9.17 -9.41
C LEU A 49 -16.89 -9.90 -10.66
N ILE A 50 -17.56 -9.76 -11.78
CA ILE A 50 -17.16 -10.32 -13.08
C ILE A 50 -15.81 -9.71 -13.51
N LEU A 51 -15.69 -8.39 -13.46
CA LEU A 51 -14.48 -7.67 -13.88
C LEU A 51 -13.25 -8.06 -13.02
N LEU A 52 -13.43 -8.17 -11.70
CA LEU A 52 -12.40 -8.64 -10.78
C LEU A 52 -12.00 -10.10 -11.08
N THR A 53 -12.97 -10.97 -11.36
CA THR A 53 -12.71 -12.38 -11.67
C THR A 53 -11.90 -12.51 -12.97
N PHE A 54 -12.26 -11.76 -14.01
CA PHE A 54 -11.49 -11.71 -15.25
C PHE A 54 -10.08 -11.15 -15.03
N SER A 55 -9.94 -10.08 -14.26
CA SER A 55 -8.64 -9.50 -13.92
C SER A 55 -7.74 -10.50 -13.21
N LEU A 56 -8.28 -11.29 -12.28
CA LEU A 56 -7.55 -12.37 -11.60
C LEU A 56 -7.13 -13.47 -12.56
N LEU A 57 -8.04 -13.90 -13.44
CA LEU A 57 -7.75 -14.91 -14.47
C LEU A 57 -6.59 -14.45 -15.37
N PHE A 58 -6.64 -13.24 -15.90
CA PHE A 58 -5.57 -12.70 -16.74
C PHE A 58 -4.25 -12.54 -15.99
N MET A 59 -4.30 -12.10 -14.73
CA MET A 59 -3.11 -12.03 -13.90
C MET A 59 -2.51 -13.42 -13.64
N HIS A 60 -3.34 -14.43 -13.38
CA HIS A 60 -2.90 -15.81 -13.21
C HIS A 60 -2.26 -16.38 -14.48
N LEU A 61 -2.89 -16.17 -15.63
CA LEU A 61 -2.34 -16.56 -16.93
C LEU A 61 -1.02 -15.85 -17.21
N GLY A 62 -0.93 -14.54 -16.92
CA GLY A 62 0.31 -13.78 -17.04
C GLY A 62 1.43 -14.31 -16.15
N CYS A 63 1.13 -14.71 -14.91
CA CYS A 63 2.10 -15.34 -14.01
C CYS A 63 2.57 -16.71 -14.52
N LEU A 64 1.67 -17.53 -15.06
CA LEU A 64 2.02 -18.83 -15.66
C LEU A 64 2.90 -18.66 -16.89
N MET A 65 2.54 -17.74 -17.78
CA MET A 65 3.34 -17.44 -18.98
C MET A 65 4.70 -16.83 -18.59
N GLY A 66 4.73 -15.91 -17.65
CA GLY A 66 5.95 -15.30 -17.15
C GLY A 66 6.94 -16.31 -16.56
N ARG A 67 6.46 -17.32 -15.82
CA ARG A 67 7.31 -18.42 -15.31
C ARG A 67 8.03 -19.17 -16.42
N LYS A 68 7.41 -19.32 -17.57
CA LYS A 68 7.97 -20.06 -18.72
C LYS A 68 9.04 -19.24 -19.45
N TYR A 69 8.93 -17.91 -19.44
CA TYR A 69 9.81 -17.00 -20.21
C TYR A 69 10.84 -16.27 -19.35
N LEU A 70 10.63 -16.15 -18.03
CA LEU A 70 11.61 -15.57 -17.13
C LEU A 70 12.72 -16.59 -16.80
N SER A 71 13.61 -16.78 -17.77
CA SER A 71 14.97 -17.27 -17.46
C SER A 71 15.59 -16.24 -16.52
N TYR A 72 16.06 -16.68 -15.34
CA TYR A 72 16.73 -15.85 -14.33
C TYR A 72 17.94 -15.16 -14.96
N ARG A 73 17.73 -13.95 -15.46
CA ARG A 73 18.83 -13.11 -15.93
C ARG A 73 19.58 -12.68 -14.68
N LYS A 74 20.80 -13.17 -14.51
CA LYS A 74 21.69 -12.72 -13.43
C LYS A 74 21.76 -11.20 -13.48
N ILE A 75 21.23 -10.54 -12.45
CA ILE A 75 21.30 -9.08 -12.33
C ILE A 75 22.77 -8.68 -12.30
N ASN A 76 23.18 -7.81 -13.22
CA ASN A 76 24.55 -7.35 -13.29
C ASN A 76 24.90 -6.56 -12.01
N PHE A 77 25.95 -6.94 -11.29
CA PHE A 77 26.32 -6.40 -9.98
C PHE A 77 26.56 -4.88 -10.01
N GLU A 78 27.03 -4.34 -11.13
CA GLU A 78 27.23 -2.88 -11.29
C GLU A 78 25.91 -2.12 -11.29
N TYR A 79 24.89 -2.61 -11.98
CA TYR A 79 23.56 -2.01 -12.02
C TYR A 79 22.91 -1.97 -10.62
N SER A 80 23.11 -3.03 -9.84
CA SER A 80 22.62 -3.11 -8.45
C SER A 80 23.24 -2.01 -7.56
N ARG A 81 24.52 -1.67 -7.73
CA ARG A 81 25.22 -0.65 -6.94
C ARG A 81 24.74 0.77 -7.26
N TYR A 82 24.45 1.08 -8.52
CA TYR A 82 23.86 2.37 -8.92
C TYR A 82 22.44 2.49 -8.40
N LEU A 83 21.65 1.44 -8.53
CA LEU A 83 20.27 1.40 -8.03
C LEU A 83 20.22 1.63 -6.51
N ASP A 84 21.12 1.02 -5.75
CA ASP A 84 21.24 1.22 -4.29
C ASP A 84 21.53 2.69 -3.94
N LYS A 85 22.44 3.34 -4.66
CA LYS A 85 22.76 4.75 -4.42
C LYS A 85 21.60 5.67 -4.74
N ILE A 86 20.98 5.50 -5.93
CA ILE A 86 19.86 6.35 -6.38
C ILE A 86 18.65 6.16 -5.47
N SER A 87 18.29 4.93 -5.17
CA SER A 87 17.12 4.65 -4.31
C SER A 87 17.31 5.18 -2.89
N THR A 88 18.52 5.03 -2.32
CA THR A 88 18.85 5.58 -1.00
C THR A 88 18.77 7.10 -1.01
N PHE A 89 19.30 7.76 -2.04
CA PHE A 89 19.22 9.22 -2.18
C PHE A 89 17.77 9.69 -2.29
N LEU A 90 16.98 9.10 -3.18
CA LEU A 90 15.56 9.43 -3.35
C LEU A 90 14.76 9.20 -2.06
N PHE A 91 15.03 8.12 -1.37
CA PHE A 91 14.40 7.82 -0.09
C PHE A 91 14.71 8.91 0.94
N LEU A 92 15.98 9.21 1.19
CA LEU A 92 16.37 10.22 2.18
C LEU A 92 15.86 11.63 1.81
N PHE A 93 15.84 11.97 0.52
CA PHE A 93 15.28 13.22 0.03
C PHE A 93 13.77 13.35 0.27
N SER A 94 13.04 12.23 0.20
CA SER A 94 11.60 12.21 0.41
C SER A 94 11.17 12.19 1.89
N VAL A 95 12.05 11.78 2.80
CA VAL A 95 11.78 11.68 4.26
C VAL A 95 11.27 13.00 4.85
N PRO A 96 11.89 14.17 4.65
CA PRO A 96 11.44 15.42 5.27
C PRO A 96 10.03 15.81 4.83
N GLY A 97 9.73 15.67 3.53
CA GLY A 97 8.40 15.98 2.99
C GLY A 97 7.31 15.07 3.51
N THR A 98 7.62 13.78 3.60
CA THR A 98 6.71 12.77 4.17
C THR A 98 6.47 13.05 5.66
N PHE A 99 7.50 13.37 6.41
CA PHE A 99 7.41 13.69 7.84
C PHE A 99 6.53 14.93 8.09
N ILE A 100 6.75 16.02 7.35
CA ILE A 100 5.96 17.26 7.48
C ILE A 100 4.48 16.97 7.18
N LYS A 101 4.19 16.23 6.11
CA LYS A 101 2.80 15.87 5.79
C LYS A 101 2.16 15.06 6.91
N TYR A 102 2.87 14.08 7.47
CA TYR A 102 2.35 13.29 8.59
C TYR A 102 2.14 14.12 9.86
N LEU A 103 3.01 15.08 10.15
CA LEU A 103 2.82 16.01 11.27
C LEU A 103 1.56 16.86 11.11
N ILE A 104 1.33 17.42 9.92
CA ILE A 104 0.13 18.23 9.64
C ILE A 104 -1.13 17.38 9.84
N GLN A 105 -1.15 16.15 9.32
CA GLN A 105 -2.28 15.24 9.47
C GLN A 105 -2.49 14.83 10.94
N PHE A 106 -1.41 14.53 11.65
CA PHE A 106 -1.47 14.16 13.05
C PHE A 106 -2.03 15.29 13.91
N LYS A 107 -1.60 16.53 13.65
CA LYS A 107 -2.16 17.72 14.30
C LYS A 107 -3.68 17.83 14.07
N ALA A 108 -4.14 17.65 12.84
CA ALA A 108 -5.56 17.68 12.52
C ALA A 108 -6.36 16.58 13.26
N VAL A 109 -5.79 15.38 13.40
CA VAL A 109 -6.42 14.30 14.18
C VAL A 109 -6.49 14.64 15.67
N LEU A 110 -5.47 15.31 16.23
CA LEU A 110 -5.50 15.77 17.61
C LEU A 110 -6.56 16.85 17.86
N GLU A 111 -6.78 17.75 16.88
CA GLU A 111 -7.73 18.86 17.00
C GLU A 111 -9.19 18.41 16.76
N HIS A 112 -9.43 17.54 15.80
CA HIS A 112 -10.78 17.13 15.34
C HIS A 112 -11.16 15.70 15.74
N GLY A 113 -10.26 14.97 16.36
CA GLY A 113 -10.46 13.58 16.77
C GLY A 113 -10.22 12.58 15.61
N TYR A 114 -10.33 11.30 15.94
CA TYR A 114 -10.06 10.18 15.02
C TYR A 114 -10.96 10.18 13.76
N LEU A 115 -12.18 10.67 13.88
CA LEU A 115 -13.15 10.73 12.79
C LEU A 115 -12.70 11.67 11.66
N ALA A 116 -11.80 12.61 11.94
CA ALA A 116 -11.23 13.52 10.93
C ALA A 116 -10.57 12.79 9.73
N VAL A 117 -10.20 11.53 9.92
CA VAL A 117 -9.63 10.68 8.86
C VAL A 117 -10.70 10.28 7.83
N TYR A 118 -11.96 10.16 8.26
CA TYR A 118 -13.06 9.60 7.48
C TYR A 118 -14.07 10.65 7.02
N ASP A 119 -14.16 11.79 7.70
CA ASP A 119 -15.12 12.86 7.40
C ASP A 119 -14.65 13.86 6.32
N GLY A 120 -13.51 13.59 5.70
CA GLY A 120 -12.92 14.45 4.66
C GLY A 120 -12.07 15.60 5.21
N THR A 121 -12.00 15.82 6.52
CA THR A 121 -11.19 16.91 7.12
C THR A 121 -9.74 16.81 6.68
N ILE A 122 -9.14 15.61 6.71
CA ILE A 122 -7.75 15.38 6.27
C ILE A 122 -7.60 15.60 4.76
N ALA A 123 -8.60 15.23 3.96
CA ALA A 123 -8.55 15.42 2.50
C ALA A 123 -8.53 16.90 2.11
N ASN A 124 -9.19 17.75 2.90
CA ASN A 124 -9.30 19.19 2.68
C ASN A 124 -8.12 20.00 3.25
N LEU A 125 -7.18 19.36 3.95
CA LEU A 125 -6.01 20.05 4.47
C LEU A 125 -5.12 20.57 3.34
N LYS A 126 -4.71 21.82 3.47
CA LYS A 126 -3.74 22.42 2.54
C LYS A 126 -2.33 21.93 2.86
N TYR A 127 -1.77 21.18 1.95
CA TYR A 127 -0.38 20.72 2.03
C TYR A 127 0.51 21.52 1.07
N PRO A 128 1.76 21.78 1.41
CA PRO A 128 2.74 22.20 0.43
C PRO A 128 2.82 21.15 -0.71
N ILE A 129 2.77 21.60 -1.97
CA ILE A 129 2.68 20.70 -3.16
C ILE A 129 3.79 19.64 -3.15
N TRP A 130 5.00 20.02 -2.76
CA TRP A 130 6.15 19.10 -2.71
C TRP A 130 5.99 17.95 -1.70
N THR A 131 5.23 18.13 -0.61
CA THR A 131 5.00 17.07 0.38
C THR A 131 4.15 15.93 -0.18
N THR A 132 3.26 16.22 -1.12
CA THR A 132 2.43 15.19 -1.77
C THR A 132 3.28 14.33 -2.71
N GLY A 133 4.16 14.95 -3.49
CA GLY A 133 5.14 14.23 -4.30
C GLY A 133 6.13 13.43 -3.46
N ALA A 134 6.55 13.96 -2.32
CA ALA A 134 7.48 13.28 -1.42
C ALA A 134 6.96 11.93 -0.93
N ILE A 135 5.67 11.79 -0.59
CA ILE A 135 5.10 10.50 -0.16
C ILE A 135 5.17 9.46 -1.28
N SER A 136 4.81 9.81 -2.51
CA SER A 136 4.87 8.88 -3.64
C SER A 136 6.31 8.43 -3.91
N ILE A 137 7.26 9.37 -3.85
CA ILE A 137 8.70 9.06 -3.98
C ILE A 137 9.17 8.18 -2.82
N PHE A 138 8.73 8.42 -1.60
CA PHE A 138 9.10 7.69 -0.39
C PHE A 138 8.78 6.20 -0.50
N GLU A 139 7.57 5.85 -0.89
CA GLU A 139 7.16 4.46 -1.03
C GLU A 139 7.88 3.77 -2.20
N PHE A 140 7.91 4.44 -3.35
CA PHE A 140 8.56 3.91 -4.55
C PHE A 140 10.07 3.71 -4.35
N SER A 141 10.76 4.69 -3.75
CA SER A 141 12.20 4.60 -3.50
C SER A 141 12.56 3.50 -2.51
N TYR A 142 11.70 3.22 -1.52
CA TYR A 142 11.88 2.11 -0.60
C TYR A 142 11.77 0.76 -1.32
N CYS A 143 10.81 0.58 -2.22
CA CYS A 143 10.71 -0.62 -3.05
C CYS A 143 11.94 -0.82 -3.95
N LEU A 144 12.43 0.26 -4.59
CA LEU A 144 13.66 0.22 -5.38
C LEU A 144 14.89 -0.11 -4.53
N PHE A 145 14.96 0.44 -3.30
CA PHE A 145 16.03 0.14 -2.36
C PHE A 145 16.05 -1.34 -1.99
N LEU A 146 14.91 -1.95 -1.70
CA LEU A 146 14.83 -3.40 -1.45
C LEU A 146 15.23 -4.22 -2.68
N ALA A 147 14.80 -3.81 -3.87
CA ALA A 147 15.15 -4.48 -5.13
C ALA A 147 16.66 -4.44 -5.42
N SER A 148 17.38 -3.44 -4.92
CA SER A 148 18.85 -3.34 -5.07
C SER A 148 19.64 -4.33 -4.24
N LYS A 149 19.01 -5.09 -3.34
CA LYS A 149 19.64 -6.00 -2.38
C LYS A 149 20.72 -5.31 -1.54
N PRO A 150 20.35 -4.32 -0.72
CA PRO A 150 21.30 -3.52 0.05
C PRO A 150 22.06 -4.35 1.10
N SER A 151 23.18 -3.82 1.60
CA SER A 151 23.90 -4.43 2.71
C SER A 151 23.04 -4.45 3.98
N LYS A 152 23.25 -5.46 4.85
CA LYS A 152 22.47 -5.64 6.10
C LYS A 152 22.39 -4.36 6.94
N LYS A 153 23.50 -3.63 7.12
CA LYS A 153 23.53 -2.39 7.89
C LYS A 153 22.62 -1.32 7.28
N LYS A 154 22.72 -1.07 5.97
CA LYS A 154 21.86 -0.10 5.27
C LYS A 154 20.41 -0.53 5.33
N PHE A 155 20.13 -1.82 5.13
CA PHE A 155 18.79 -2.36 5.21
C PHE A 155 18.13 -2.03 6.56
N PHE A 156 18.80 -2.30 7.68
CA PHE A 156 18.24 -2.00 9.00
C PHE A 156 18.01 -0.50 9.22
N ILE A 157 18.95 0.37 8.83
CA ILE A 157 18.83 1.82 9.03
C ILE A 157 17.66 2.36 8.22
N ILE A 158 17.60 2.09 6.92
CA ILE A 158 16.57 2.61 6.02
C ILE A 158 15.19 2.04 6.37
N SER A 159 15.11 0.75 6.67
CA SER A 159 13.85 0.12 7.10
C SER A 159 13.35 0.68 8.44
N SER A 160 14.24 0.94 9.39
CA SER A 160 13.86 1.57 10.67
C SER A 160 13.24 2.95 10.46
N ILE A 161 13.85 3.78 9.60
CA ILE A 161 13.29 5.11 9.24
C ILE A 161 11.92 4.95 8.56
N PHE A 162 11.83 4.01 7.61
CA PHE A 162 10.58 3.73 6.91
C PHE A 162 9.47 3.32 7.87
N PHE A 163 9.75 2.36 8.78
CA PHE A 163 8.75 1.90 9.75
C PHE A 163 8.41 2.95 10.79
N ALA A 164 9.36 3.75 11.27
CA ALA A 164 9.08 4.85 12.19
C ALA A 164 8.05 5.83 11.61
N LEU A 165 8.20 6.19 10.32
CA LEU A 165 7.22 7.04 9.64
C LEU A 165 5.89 6.32 9.39
N ARG A 166 5.90 5.02 9.09
CA ARG A 166 4.67 4.24 8.94
C ARG A 166 3.90 4.09 10.25
N ILE A 167 4.58 3.95 11.38
CA ILE A 167 3.94 3.96 12.71
C ILE A 167 3.24 5.30 12.94
N ALA A 168 3.85 6.42 12.58
CA ALA A 168 3.21 7.73 12.64
C ALA A 168 1.93 7.81 11.76
N ASP A 169 1.91 7.13 10.61
CA ASP A 169 0.72 7.02 9.75
C ASP A 169 -0.39 6.15 10.40
N VAL A 170 -0.01 5.08 11.10
CA VAL A 170 -0.95 4.21 11.84
C VAL A 170 -1.62 4.95 13.00
N LEU A 171 -0.88 5.78 13.71
CA LEU A 171 -1.42 6.60 14.81
C LEU A 171 -2.53 7.57 14.34
N LYS A 172 -2.54 7.92 13.06
CA LYS A 172 -3.64 8.69 12.43
C LYS A 172 -4.85 7.83 12.05
N GLY A 173 -4.76 6.49 12.13
CA GLY A 173 -5.84 5.58 11.80
C GLY A 173 -5.60 4.65 10.61
N GLY A 174 -4.52 4.81 9.89
CA GLY A 174 -4.16 4.01 8.71
C GLY A 174 -3.61 2.61 9.03
N ARG A 175 -4.30 1.81 9.87
CA ARG A 175 -3.78 0.51 10.36
C ARG A 175 -3.38 -0.44 9.23
N SER A 176 -4.13 -0.49 8.13
CA SER A 176 -3.83 -1.34 6.97
C SER A 176 -2.49 -1.02 6.30
N LYS A 177 -2.04 0.22 6.39
CA LYS A 177 -0.80 0.69 5.75
C LYS A 177 0.48 0.15 6.40
N LEU A 178 0.39 -0.41 7.61
CA LEU A 178 1.52 -1.05 8.27
C LEU A 178 1.66 -2.53 7.87
N PHE A 179 0.53 -3.21 7.69
CA PHE A 179 0.53 -4.66 7.41
C PHE A 179 1.23 -5.00 6.09
N LEU A 180 0.94 -4.26 5.03
CA LEU A 180 1.53 -4.49 3.70
C LEU A 180 3.07 -4.42 3.72
N PRO A 181 3.71 -3.37 4.28
CA PRO A 181 5.16 -3.32 4.40
C PRO A 181 5.76 -4.43 5.26
N ILE A 182 5.12 -4.84 6.34
CA ILE A 182 5.60 -5.95 7.18
C ILE A 182 5.60 -7.26 6.38
N ILE A 183 4.50 -7.57 5.68
CA ILE A 183 4.40 -8.75 4.83
C ILE A 183 5.47 -8.72 3.74
N PHE A 184 5.69 -7.55 3.12
CA PHE A 184 6.70 -7.38 2.09
C PHE A 184 8.12 -7.61 2.62
N LEU A 185 8.42 -7.16 3.84
CA LEU A 185 9.70 -7.43 4.49
C LEU A 185 9.89 -8.89 4.86
N LEU A 186 8.87 -9.53 5.39
CA LEU A 186 8.91 -10.96 5.68
C LEU A 186 9.20 -11.75 4.40
N TRP A 187 8.55 -11.41 3.30
CA TRP A 187 8.81 -12.02 2.01
C TRP A 187 10.22 -11.73 1.46
N TYR A 188 10.75 -10.54 1.70
CA TYR A 188 12.10 -10.18 1.26
C TYR A 188 13.19 -10.94 2.01
N TYR A 189 12.92 -11.28 3.28
CA TYR A 189 13.91 -11.94 4.16
C TYR A 189 13.91 -13.46 4.03
N TYR A 190 12.77 -14.06 3.62
CA TYR A 190 12.61 -15.49 3.36
C TYR A 190 12.67 -15.82 1.87
#